data_ae4fb1ee680091f9aaa792166f969987
#
_entry.id   ae4fb1ee680091f9aaa792166f969987
#
_cell.length_a   1.000
_cell.length_b   1.000
_cell.length_c   1.000
_cell.angle_alpha   90.00
_cell.angle_beta   90.00
_cell.angle_gamma   90.00
#
_symmetry.space_group_name_H-M   'P 1'
#
loop_
_entity.id
_entity.type
_entity.pdbx_description
1 polymer ?
#
loop_
_entity_poly.entity_id
_entity_poly.type
_entity_poly.pdbx_seq_one_letter_code
_entity_poly.pdbx_strand_id
1 'polypeptide(L)' 'MSEQKLAVGDKVKVVALPKYLKTAEPMPMLRPADIIPVGEEGVVIDRRPGGYWGVRFAQGAFLMESQYLELV' A
#
# COMPACT_ATOMS: atom_id res chain seq x y z
N MET A 1 -17.63 12.89 -7.31
CA MET A 1 -16.76 11.84 -6.81
C MET A 1 -15.42 12.41 -6.41
N SER A 2 -14.96 12.06 -5.26
CA SER A 2 -13.67 12.55 -4.80
C SER A 2 -12.65 11.42 -4.85
N GLU A 3 -11.48 11.75 -5.35
CA GLU A 3 -10.33 10.87 -5.24
C GLU A 3 -9.52 11.33 -4.05
N GLN A 4 -9.16 10.40 -3.20
CA GLN A 4 -8.25 10.77 -2.13
C GLN A 4 -6.85 10.93 -2.72
N LYS A 5 -6.18 11.99 -2.28
CA LYS A 5 -4.81 12.25 -2.69
C LYS A 5 -3.88 11.80 -1.58
N LEU A 6 -3.08 10.81 -1.89
CA LEU A 6 -2.08 10.32 -0.97
C LEU A 6 -0.79 11.08 -1.16
N ALA A 7 -0.02 11.18 -0.11
CA ALA A 7 1.30 11.80 -0.16
C ALA A 7 2.24 11.02 0.75
N VAL A 8 3.53 11.12 0.47
CA VAL A 8 4.54 10.50 1.31
C VAL A 8 4.41 11.06 2.73
N GLY A 9 4.39 10.17 3.71
CA GLY A 9 4.20 10.52 5.10
C GLY A 9 2.78 10.35 5.60
N ASP A 10 1.81 10.16 4.71
CA ASP A 10 0.42 9.97 5.12
C ASP A 10 0.22 8.61 5.76
N LYS A 11 -0.62 8.59 6.78
CA LYS A 11 -1.05 7.34 7.39
C LYS A 11 -2.30 6.85 6.67
N VAL A 12 -2.28 5.58 6.29
CA VAL A 12 -3.37 4.96 5.55
C VAL A 12 -3.74 3.64 6.18
N LYS A 13 -4.91 3.13 5.85
CA LYS A 13 -5.32 1.79 6.25
C LYS A 13 -5.76 1.02 5.02
N VAL A 14 -5.61 -0.29 5.08
CA VAL A 14 -6.02 -1.18 4.01
C VAL A 14 -7.52 -1.41 4.10
N VAL A 15 -8.24 -1.11 3.02
CA VAL A 15 -9.70 -1.31 2.97
C VAL A 15 -10.07 -2.50 2.09
N ALA A 16 -9.16 -2.95 1.24
CA ALA A 16 -9.35 -4.13 0.42
C ALA A 16 -7.98 -4.66 0.04
N LEU A 17 -7.91 -5.91 -0.38
CA LEU A 17 -6.65 -6.53 -0.76
C LEU A 17 -6.70 -6.97 -2.22
N PRO A 18 -5.61 -6.78 -2.98
CA PRO A 18 -5.46 -7.40 -4.29
C PRO A 18 -5.18 -8.89 -4.11
N LYS A 19 -5.03 -9.59 -5.21
CA LYS A 19 -4.67 -11.01 -5.17
C LYS A 19 -3.27 -11.24 -4.59
N TYR A 20 -2.34 -10.38 -4.99
CA TYR A 20 -0.94 -10.47 -4.58
C TYR A 20 -0.43 -9.09 -4.26
N LEU A 21 0.56 -9.03 -3.38
CA LEU A 21 1.28 -7.80 -3.07
C LEU A 21 2.68 -7.89 -3.65
N LYS A 22 3.19 -6.77 -4.15
CA LYS A 22 4.59 -6.64 -4.54
C LYS A 22 5.35 -5.97 -3.41
N THR A 23 6.53 -6.49 -3.10
CA THR A 23 7.38 -5.83 -2.12
C THR A 23 7.94 -4.53 -2.73
N ALA A 24 8.15 -3.53 -1.87
CA ALA A 24 8.70 -2.24 -2.30
C ALA A 24 10.23 -2.30 -2.25
N GLU A 25 10.80 -3.15 -3.10
CA GLU A 25 12.23 -3.36 -3.19
C GLU A 25 12.70 -3.12 -4.62
N PRO A 26 14.01 -2.89 -4.85
CA PRO A 26 14.52 -2.71 -6.21
C PRO A 26 14.16 -3.89 -7.13
N MET A 27 14.11 -5.10 -6.58
CA MET A 27 13.62 -6.27 -7.29
C MET A 27 12.36 -6.75 -6.60
N PRO A 28 11.18 -6.22 -6.99
CA PRO A 28 9.95 -6.57 -6.30
C PRO A 28 9.63 -8.05 -6.38
N MET A 29 9.14 -8.59 -5.28
CA MET A 29 8.70 -9.97 -5.20
C MET A 29 7.20 -9.99 -4.93
N LEU A 30 6.52 -11.01 -5.46
CA LEU A 30 5.11 -11.21 -5.18
C LEU A 30 4.94 -11.96 -3.87
N ARG A 31 3.99 -11.50 -3.06
CA ARG A 31 3.63 -12.15 -1.80
C ARG A 31 2.13 -12.33 -1.74
N PRO A 32 1.64 -13.35 -1.02
CA PRO A 32 0.21 -13.45 -0.77
C PRO A 32 -0.30 -12.21 -0.07
N ALA A 33 -1.43 -11.68 -0.55
CA ALA A 33 -1.95 -10.43 0.00
C ALA A 33 -2.45 -10.59 1.44
N ASP A 34 -2.80 -11.80 1.83
CA ASP A 34 -3.35 -12.08 3.17
C ASP A 34 -2.35 -11.92 4.30
N ILE A 35 -1.07 -11.67 3.99
CA ILE A 35 -0.10 -11.34 5.05
C ILE A 35 -0.40 -9.98 5.69
N ILE A 36 -1.20 -9.14 5.02
CA ILE A 36 -1.63 -7.86 5.57
C ILE A 36 -3.13 -7.91 5.76
N PRO A 37 -3.62 -7.90 7.00
CA PRO A 37 -5.07 -7.93 7.21
C PRO A 37 -5.74 -6.62 6.78
N VAL A 38 -6.97 -6.72 6.32
CA VAL A 38 -7.79 -5.53 6.06
C VAL A 38 -7.95 -4.77 7.37
N GLY A 39 -7.77 -3.45 7.32
CA GLY A 39 -7.78 -2.61 8.50
C GLY A 39 -6.39 -2.30 9.04
N GLU A 40 -5.37 -2.99 8.56
CA GLU A 40 -3.99 -2.70 8.95
C GLU A 40 -3.64 -1.28 8.55
N GLU A 41 -2.96 -0.54 9.43
CA GLU A 41 -2.49 0.80 9.15
C GLU A 41 -1.03 0.78 8.75
N GLY A 42 -0.67 1.69 7.85
CA GLY A 42 0.69 1.85 7.40
C GLY A 42 0.97 3.30 7.05
N VAL A 43 2.20 3.57 6.65
CA VAL A 43 2.64 4.92 6.29
C VAL A 43 3.14 4.89 4.85
N VAL A 44 2.68 5.86 4.05
CA VAL A 44 3.16 6.01 2.68
C VAL A 44 4.60 6.51 2.72
N ILE A 45 5.50 5.76 2.10
CA ILE A 45 6.93 6.07 2.10
C ILE A 45 7.45 6.47 0.74
N ASP A 46 6.71 6.18 -0.33
CA ASP A 46 7.23 6.41 -1.67
C ASP A 46 6.07 6.47 -2.67
N ARG A 47 6.29 7.17 -3.77
CA ARG A 47 5.37 7.18 -4.90
C ARG A 47 6.05 6.50 -6.08
N ARG A 48 5.37 5.54 -6.67
CA ARG A 48 5.92 4.76 -7.77
C ARG A 48 5.12 4.96 -9.04
N PRO A 49 5.74 4.78 -10.22
CA PRO A 49 5.02 4.86 -11.48
C PRO A 49 3.87 3.86 -11.55
N GLY A 50 2.89 4.14 -12.39
CA GLY A 50 1.77 3.22 -12.62
C GLY A 50 0.69 3.29 -11.56
N GLY A 51 0.66 4.35 -10.75
CA GLY A 51 -0.38 4.51 -9.74
C GLY A 51 -0.13 3.73 -8.47
N TYR A 52 1.09 3.26 -8.25
CA TYR A 52 1.45 2.52 -7.05
C TYR A 52 2.05 3.44 -5.99
N TRP A 53 1.84 3.03 -4.75
CA TRP A 53 2.41 3.71 -3.59
C TRP A 53 3.19 2.71 -2.78
N GLY A 54 4.38 3.08 -2.35
CA GLY A 54 5.11 2.29 -1.36
C GLY A 54 4.54 2.59 0.01
N VAL A 55 4.11 1.56 0.72
CA VAL A 55 3.51 1.71 2.04
C VAL A 55 4.21 0.77 2.99
N ARG A 56 4.62 1.30 4.14
CA ARG A 56 5.27 0.50 5.18
C ARG A 56 4.25 0.05 6.21
N PHE A 57 4.17 -1.25 6.38
CA PHE A 57 3.36 -1.89 7.42
C PHE A 57 4.29 -2.60 8.40
N ALA A 58 3.72 -3.18 9.45
CA ALA A 58 4.51 -3.96 10.41
C ALA A 58 5.21 -5.14 9.74
N GLN A 59 4.59 -5.69 8.70
CA GLN A 59 5.11 -6.85 7.99
C GLN A 59 6.18 -6.50 6.96
N GLY A 60 6.38 -5.21 6.66
CA GLY A 60 7.33 -4.77 5.67
C GLY A 60 6.74 -3.70 4.77
N ALA A 61 7.47 -3.32 3.73
CA ALA A 61 7.03 -2.31 2.77
C ALA A 61 6.54 -2.98 1.50
N PHE A 62 5.37 -2.54 1.02
CA PHE A 62 4.73 -3.12 -0.15
C PHE A 62 4.24 -2.05 -1.08
N LEU A 63 4.08 -2.40 -2.35
CA LEU A 63 3.50 -1.51 -3.36
C LEU A 63 2.01 -1.77 -3.44
N MET A 64 1.20 -0.72 -3.30
CA MET A 64 -0.25 -0.84 -3.33
C MET A 64 -0.84 0.29 -4.16
N GLU A 65 -1.90 -0.01 -4.88
CA GLU A 65 -2.67 1.01 -5.58
C GLU A 65 -3.59 1.72 -4.59
N SER A 66 -3.91 2.99 -4.89
CA SER A 66 -4.69 3.81 -3.98
C SER A 66 -6.08 3.25 -3.70
N GLN A 67 -6.64 2.47 -4.63
CA GLN A 67 -7.97 1.91 -4.45
C GLN A 67 -8.06 0.94 -3.26
N TYR A 68 -6.95 0.43 -2.79
CA TYR A 68 -6.91 -0.49 -1.65
C TYR A 68 -6.63 0.23 -0.34
N LEU A 69 -6.42 1.54 -0.38
CA LEU A 69 -5.98 2.33 0.76
C LEU A 69 -6.98 3.44 1.05
N GLU A 70 -7.05 3.84 2.31
CA GLU A 70 -7.86 4.97 2.74
C GLU A 70 -7.07 5.78 3.74
N LEU A 71 -7.13 7.10 3.64
CA LEU A 71 -6.48 7.98 4.62
C LEU A 71 -7.10 7.77 5.99
N VAL A 72 -6.24 7.71 6.99
CA VAL A 72 -6.67 7.60 8.38
C VAL A 72 -6.99 8.97 8.95
#